data_67d83410ba5016281775e722e53cd41d
#
_entry.id   67d83410ba5016281775e722e53cd41d
#
_cell.length_a   1.000
_cell.length_b   1.000
_cell.length_c   1.000
_cell.angle_alpha   90.00
_cell.angle_beta   90.00
_cell.angle_gamma   90.00
#
_symmetry.space_group_name_H-M   'P 1'
#
loop_
_entity.id
_entity.type
_entity.pdbx_description
1 polymer ?
#
loop_
_entity_poly.entity_id
_entity_poly.type
_entity_poly.pdbx_seq_one_letter_code
_entity_poly.pdbx_strand_id
1 'polypeptide(L)'
;MFLLNLKAKKRRGFTLIEMVIVITIIGILSTISVTKYSKVQNTANEKADYATASNLATAAMISISDGKTSVDTSSLKSNGYIEFIPNPKSVTGSFDISVDAKTGSITVSAGGQTFYPNTK
;
A
#
# COMPACT_ATOMS: atom_id res chain seq x y z
N MET A 1 34.05 -54.02 -25.10
CA MET A 1 33.19 -53.40 -26.05
C MET A 1 31.91 -52.93 -25.38
N PHE A 2 31.87 -51.68 -25.09
CA PHE A 2 30.73 -51.14 -24.41
C PHE A 2 29.58 -51.02 -25.38
N LEU A 3 28.80 -52.07 -25.42
CA LEU A 3 27.42 -51.84 -25.78
C LEU A 3 26.84 -50.95 -24.71
N LEU A 4 26.93 -49.71 -24.97
CA LEU A 4 26.13 -48.70 -24.36
C LEU A 4 24.68 -49.07 -24.60
N ASN A 5 24.17 -49.91 -23.74
CA ASN A 5 22.75 -49.98 -23.52
C ASN A 5 22.34 -48.66 -22.90
N LEU A 6 22.49 -47.65 -23.69
CA LEU A 6 21.74 -46.43 -23.51
C LEU A 6 20.30 -46.82 -23.78
N LYS A 7 19.68 -47.47 -22.80
CA LYS A 7 18.25 -47.39 -22.68
C LYS A 7 17.98 -45.89 -22.73
N ALA A 8 17.65 -45.40 -23.92
CA ALA A 8 17.07 -44.10 -24.07
C ALA A 8 15.95 -44.06 -23.05
N LYS A 9 16.18 -43.41 -21.95
CA LYS A 9 15.12 -43.02 -21.01
C LYS A 9 14.07 -42.41 -21.89
N LYS A 10 12.96 -43.09 -22.11
CA LYS A 10 11.80 -42.52 -22.71
C LYS A 10 11.49 -41.28 -21.87
N ARG A 11 11.99 -40.16 -22.32
CA ARG A 11 11.56 -38.87 -21.80
C ARG A 11 10.10 -38.77 -22.21
N ARG A 12 9.23 -38.96 -21.23
CA ARG A 12 7.83 -38.71 -21.43
C ARG A 12 7.69 -37.19 -21.66
N GLY A 13 7.50 -36.85 -22.94
CA GLY A 13 7.15 -35.50 -23.30
C GLY A 13 5.70 -35.20 -22.90
N PHE A 14 5.42 -33.95 -22.56
CA PHE A 14 4.05 -33.50 -22.32
C PHE A 14 3.24 -33.62 -23.60
N THR A 15 2.00 -34.05 -23.47
CA THR A 15 1.07 -34.06 -24.60
C THR A 15 0.54 -32.62 -24.83
N LEU A 16 0.12 -32.37 -26.06
CA LEU A 16 -0.48 -31.09 -26.42
C LEU A 16 -1.70 -30.78 -25.56
N ILE A 17 -2.55 -31.79 -25.30
CA ILE A 17 -3.74 -31.61 -24.49
C ILE A 17 -3.42 -31.27 -23.03
N GLU A 18 -2.35 -31.84 -22.49
CA GLU A 18 -1.90 -31.49 -21.13
C GLU A 18 -1.55 -30.02 -21.03
N MET A 19 -0.85 -29.48 -22.02
CA MET A 19 -0.53 -28.06 -22.07
C MET A 19 -1.77 -27.19 -22.22
N VAL A 20 -2.70 -27.59 -23.07
CA VAL A 20 -3.95 -26.85 -23.28
C VAL A 20 -4.78 -26.80 -21.99
N ILE A 21 -4.87 -27.92 -21.28
CA ILE A 21 -5.60 -27.95 -20.00
C ILE A 21 -4.94 -27.01 -18.98
N VAL A 22 -3.62 -27.03 -18.89
CA VAL A 22 -2.89 -26.16 -17.94
C VAL A 22 -3.10 -24.68 -18.23
N ILE A 23 -2.95 -24.26 -19.48
CA ILE A 23 -3.17 -22.84 -19.82
C ILE A 23 -4.63 -22.43 -19.67
N THR A 24 -5.57 -23.34 -19.88
CA THR A 24 -6.99 -23.08 -19.66
C THR A 24 -7.28 -22.82 -18.18
N ILE A 25 -6.74 -23.66 -17.29
CA ILE A 25 -6.90 -23.48 -15.83
C ILE A 25 -6.24 -22.18 -15.38
N ILE A 26 -5.04 -21.89 -15.85
CA ILE A 26 -4.34 -20.64 -15.53
C ILE A 26 -5.16 -19.45 -16.00
N GLY A 27 -5.76 -19.51 -17.20
CA GLY A 27 -6.62 -18.45 -17.72
C GLY A 27 -7.82 -18.18 -16.83
N ILE A 28 -8.51 -19.22 -16.40
CA ILE A 28 -9.67 -19.10 -15.51
C ILE A 28 -9.26 -18.51 -14.16
N LEU A 29 -8.20 -19.02 -13.57
CA LEU A 29 -7.70 -18.52 -12.26
C LEU A 29 -7.24 -17.07 -12.36
N SER A 30 -6.64 -16.68 -13.47
CA SER A 30 -6.18 -15.32 -13.70
C SER A 30 -7.33 -14.31 -13.68
N THR A 31 -8.48 -14.64 -14.27
CA THR A 31 -9.64 -13.73 -14.28
C THR A 31 -10.17 -13.46 -12.87
N ILE A 32 -10.20 -14.48 -12.03
CA ILE A 32 -10.64 -14.35 -10.64
C ILE A 32 -9.60 -13.57 -9.83
N SER A 33 -8.33 -13.89 -10.01
CA SER A 33 -7.22 -13.28 -9.26
C SER A 33 -7.10 -11.78 -9.49
N VAL A 34 -7.29 -11.31 -10.72
CA VAL A 34 -7.21 -9.88 -11.04
C VAL A 34 -8.26 -9.08 -10.26
N THR A 35 -9.50 -9.57 -10.21
CA THR A 35 -10.58 -8.89 -9.49
C THR A 35 -10.30 -8.82 -7.99
N LYS A 36 -9.87 -9.93 -7.40
CA LYS A 36 -9.54 -9.98 -5.97
C LYS A 36 -8.30 -9.16 -5.64
N TYR A 37 -7.31 -9.18 -6.53
CA TYR A 37 -6.09 -8.39 -6.35
C TYR A 37 -6.38 -6.90 -6.27
N SER A 38 -7.24 -6.37 -7.15
CA SER A 38 -7.63 -4.96 -7.15
C SER A 38 -8.28 -4.56 -5.83
N LYS A 39 -9.18 -5.39 -5.31
CA LYS A 39 -9.84 -5.13 -4.02
C LYS A 39 -8.84 -5.13 -2.87
N VAL A 40 -7.94 -6.10 -2.82
CA VAL A 40 -6.89 -6.18 -1.80
C VAL A 40 -5.95 -4.98 -1.89
N GLN A 41 -5.57 -4.59 -3.10
CA GLN A 41 -4.71 -3.42 -3.33
C GLN A 41 -5.37 -2.14 -2.81
N ASN A 42 -6.65 -1.93 -3.10
CA ASN A 42 -7.38 -0.76 -2.62
C ASN A 42 -7.47 -0.73 -1.09
N THR A 43 -7.75 -1.87 -0.47
CA THR A 43 -7.79 -1.99 0.99
C THR A 43 -6.41 -1.71 1.59
N ALA A 44 -5.35 -2.24 0.99
CA ALA A 44 -3.98 -2.03 1.45
C ALA A 44 -3.58 -0.55 1.33
N ASN A 45 -3.95 0.12 0.26
CA ASN A 45 -3.71 1.55 0.06
C ASN A 45 -4.42 2.38 1.11
N GLU A 46 -5.68 2.06 1.41
CA GLU A 46 -6.45 2.75 2.45
C GLU A 46 -5.80 2.60 3.82
N LYS A 47 -5.42 1.37 4.18
CA LYS A 47 -4.75 1.11 5.46
C LYS A 47 -3.39 1.79 5.55
N ALA A 48 -2.65 1.85 4.45
CA ALA A 48 -1.39 2.58 4.38
C ALA A 48 -1.61 4.07 4.63
N ASP A 49 -2.68 4.65 4.11
CA ASP A 49 -3.01 6.05 4.33
C ASP A 49 -3.41 6.33 5.78
N TYR A 50 -4.14 5.42 6.43
CA TYR A 50 -4.42 5.54 7.86
C TYR A 50 -3.15 5.52 8.69
N ALA A 51 -2.21 4.63 8.37
CA ALA A 51 -0.93 4.56 9.07
C ALA A 51 -0.09 5.83 8.86
N THR A 52 -0.05 6.32 7.65
CA THR A 52 0.65 7.57 7.31
C THR A 52 0.05 8.76 8.04
N ALA A 53 -1.28 8.84 8.10
CA ALA A 53 -1.99 9.90 8.83
C ALA A 53 -1.68 9.85 10.33
N SER A 54 -1.61 8.66 10.92
CA SER A 54 -1.19 8.50 12.32
C SER A 54 0.23 8.99 12.55
N ASN A 55 1.14 8.71 11.64
CA ASN A 55 2.52 9.18 11.72
C ASN A 55 2.61 10.70 11.61
N LEU A 56 1.84 11.29 10.70
CA LEU A 56 1.76 12.75 10.55
C LEU A 56 1.16 13.40 11.79
N ALA A 57 0.14 12.80 12.38
CA ALA A 57 -0.46 13.30 13.62
C ALA A 57 0.53 13.26 14.77
N THR A 58 1.30 12.18 14.89
CA THR A 58 2.35 12.06 15.91
C THR A 58 3.43 13.13 15.72
N ALA A 59 3.88 13.34 14.49
CA ALA A 59 4.85 14.38 14.18
C ALA A 59 4.33 15.77 14.54
N ALA A 60 3.05 16.04 14.24
CA ALA A 60 2.40 17.29 14.59
C ALA A 60 2.30 17.49 16.11
N MET A 61 1.99 16.44 16.86
CA MET A 61 1.96 16.49 18.33
C MET A 61 3.33 16.83 18.92
N ILE A 62 4.38 16.20 18.40
CA ILE A 62 5.75 16.48 18.83
C ILE A 62 6.12 17.92 18.51
N SER A 63 5.76 18.39 17.32
CA SER A 63 6.03 19.76 16.90
C SER A 63 5.35 20.77 17.83
N ILE A 64 4.10 20.53 18.20
CA ILE A 64 3.35 21.38 19.13
C ILE A 64 4.01 21.35 20.52
N SER A 65 4.43 20.18 20.99
CA SER A 65 5.13 20.03 22.28
C SER A 65 6.44 20.81 22.30
N ASP A 66 7.09 20.96 21.15
CA ASP A 66 8.31 21.76 21.02
C ASP A 66 8.03 23.26 20.86
N GLY A 67 6.77 23.68 20.94
CA GLY A 67 6.38 25.07 20.88
C GLY A 67 6.17 25.63 19.47
N LYS A 68 6.13 24.77 18.45
CA LYS A 68 5.87 25.22 17.09
C LYS A 68 4.39 25.54 16.91
N THR A 69 4.09 26.57 16.17
CA THR A 69 2.73 27.01 15.91
C THR A 69 2.19 26.53 14.57
N SER A 70 3.06 26.15 13.66
CA SER A 70 2.70 25.67 12.33
C SER A 70 2.94 24.17 12.24
N VAL A 71 1.92 23.43 11.86
CA VAL A 71 1.91 21.96 11.85
C VAL A 71 1.54 21.37 10.49
N ASP A 72 1.55 22.17 9.43
CA ASP A 72 1.33 21.63 8.09
C ASP A 72 2.51 20.73 7.64
N THR A 73 2.31 19.93 6.61
CA THR A 73 3.32 18.99 6.15
C THR A 73 4.63 19.67 5.76
N SER A 74 4.55 20.85 5.15
CA SER A 74 5.74 21.62 4.75
C SER A 74 6.54 22.08 5.96
N SER A 75 5.87 22.55 7.00
CA SER A 75 6.51 22.99 8.25
C SER A 75 7.13 21.82 9.01
N LEU A 76 6.45 20.68 9.05
CA LEU A 76 6.99 19.47 9.68
C LEU A 76 8.27 19.00 8.99
N LYS A 77 8.29 19.05 7.67
CA LYS A 77 9.48 18.71 6.90
C LYS A 77 10.63 19.68 7.14
N SER A 78 10.32 20.99 7.08
CA SER A 78 11.32 22.05 7.29
C SER A 78 11.95 22.00 8.67
N ASN A 79 11.16 21.63 9.68
CA ASN A 79 11.62 21.55 11.07
C ASN A 79 12.22 20.18 11.42
N GLY A 80 12.26 19.23 10.50
CA GLY A 80 12.91 17.95 10.69
C GLY A 80 12.08 16.89 11.41
N TYR A 81 10.77 17.11 11.58
CA TYR A 81 9.88 16.13 12.22
C TYR A 81 9.48 14.99 11.27
N ILE A 82 9.52 15.25 9.98
CA ILE A 82 9.33 14.23 8.94
C ILE A 82 10.45 14.36 7.91
N GLU A 83 10.82 13.23 7.32
CA GLU A 83 11.90 13.20 6.33
C GLU A 83 11.41 13.63 4.94
N PHE A 84 10.21 13.24 4.59
CA PHE A 84 9.60 13.59 3.31
C PHE A 84 8.09 13.79 3.50
N ILE A 85 7.48 14.52 2.56
CA ILE A 85 6.03 14.74 2.58
C ILE A 85 5.36 13.54 1.89
N PRO A 86 4.60 12.71 2.62
CA PRO A 86 3.95 11.56 2.03
C PRO A 86 2.75 11.97 1.18
N ASN A 87 2.48 11.17 0.16
CA ASN A 87 1.27 11.34 -0.66
C ASN A 87 0.29 10.22 -0.35
N PRO A 88 -1.02 10.49 -0.33
CA PRO A 88 -2.01 9.45 -0.15
C PRO A 88 -2.02 8.49 -1.34
N LYS A 89 -2.32 7.23 -1.07
CA LYS A 89 -2.37 6.17 -2.08
C LYS A 89 -3.80 5.81 -2.47
N SER A 90 -4.75 6.00 -1.57
CA SER A 90 -6.15 5.62 -1.79
C SER A 90 -7.02 6.76 -2.30
N VAL A 91 -6.56 8.01 -2.16
CA VAL A 91 -7.29 9.20 -2.59
C VAL A 91 -6.35 10.12 -3.36
N THR A 92 -6.93 11.02 -4.15
CA THR A 92 -6.17 12.05 -4.86
C THR A 92 -5.99 13.28 -3.98
N GLY A 93 -4.88 13.99 -4.16
CA GLY A 93 -4.56 15.19 -3.41
C GLY A 93 -3.37 14.99 -2.48
N SER A 94 -3.31 15.79 -1.43
CA SER A 94 -2.25 15.75 -0.43
C SER A 94 -2.86 15.68 0.96
N PHE A 95 -2.06 15.24 1.93
CA PHE A 95 -2.47 15.24 3.33
C PHE A 95 -2.51 16.66 3.87
N ASP A 96 -3.60 16.99 4.55
CA ASP A 96 -3.78 18.25 5.28
C ASP A 96 -3.87 17.95 6.76
N ILE A 97 -3.11 18.71 7.54
CA ILE A 97 -3.13 18.61 9.00
C ILE A 97 -3.80 19.85 9.55
N SER A 98 -4.78 19.66 10.42
CA SER A 98 -5.45 20.76 11.12
C SER A 98 -5.45 20.50 12.61
N VAL A 99 -5.37 21.58 13.38
CA VAL A 99 -5.40 21.54 14.84
C VAL A 99 -6.57 22.39 15.32
N ASP A 100 -7.39 21.81 16.18
CA ASP A 100 -8.46 22.56 16.83
C ASP A 100 -7.87 23.47 17.91
N ALA A 101 -8.05 24.77 17.75
CA ALA A 101 -7.53 25.77 18.68
C ALA A 101 -8.12 25.62 20.09
N LYS A 102 -9.33 25.08 20.21
CA LYS A 102 -10.03 24.94 21.50
C LYS A 102 -9.61 23.69 22.28
N THR A 103 -9.51 22.55 21.58
CA THR A 103 -9.25 21.26 22.21
C THR A 103 -7.83 20.75 21.99
N GLY A 104 -7.09 21.33 21.06
CA GLY A 104 -5.78 20.84 20.67
C GLY A 104 -5.80 19.55 19.85
N SER A 105 -6.98 19.14 19.43
CA SER A 105 -7.15 17.89 18.65
C SER A 105 -6.57 18.04 17.27
N ILE A 106 -5.84 17.02 16.82
CA ILE A 106 -5.21 17.01 15.51
C ILE A 106 -6.08 16.17 14.57
N THR A 107 -6.32 16.70 13.38
CA THR A 107 -7.05 16.02 12.32
C THR A 107 -6.17 15.96 11.09
N VAL A 108 -6.04 14.79 10.49
CA VAL A 108 -5.32 14.58 9.22
C VAL A 108 -6.30 14.09 8.19
N SER A 109 -6.40 14.77 7.08
CA SER A 109 -7.33 14.46 6.00
C SER A 109 -6.62 14.52 4.65
N ALA A 110 -7.18 13.84 3.68
CA ALA A 110 -6.72 13.89 2.29
C ALA A 110 -7.89 13.57 1.37
N GLY A 111 -7.99 14.28 0.25
CA GLY A 111 -9.04 14.04 -0.74
C GLY A 111 -10.46 14.14 -0.20
N GLY A 112 -10.70 14.98 0.80
CA GLY A 112 -12.01 15.14 1.43
C GLY A 112 -12.37 14.06 2.45
N GLN A 113 -11.47 13.12 2.75
CA GLN A 113 -11.66 12.06 3.72
C GLN A 113 -10.74 12.26 4.91
N THR A 114 -11.27 12.06 6.12
CA THR A 114 -10.49 12.13 7.36
C THR A 114 -9.85 10.78 7.65
N PHE A 115 -8.53 10.77 7.80
CA PHE A 115 -7.78 9.56 8.12
C PHE A 115 -7.35 9.50 9.58
N TYR A 116 -7.25 10.64 10.24
CA TYR A 116 -6.94 10.69 11.67
C TYR A 116 -7.83 11.76 12.35
N PRO A 117 -8.43 11.46 13.47
CA PRO A 117 -8.44 10.16 14.14
C PRO A 117 -9.18 9.10 13.33
N ASN A 118 -8.77 7.85 13.50
CA ASN A 118 -9.44 6.73 12.83
C ASN A 118 -10.77 6.45 13.53
N THR A 119 -11.86 6.68 12.81
CA THR A 119 -13.23 6.51 13.34
C THR A 119 -13.90 5.22 12.86
N LYS A 120 -13.19 4.40 12.09
CA LYS A 120 -13.70 3.11 11.60
C LYS A 120 -13.27 1.94 12.49
#